data_905b309836f3d43d127594df95303d53
#
_entry.id   905b309836f3d43d127594df95303d53
#
_cell.length_a   1.000
_cell.length_b   1.000
_cell.length_c   1.000
_cell.angle_alpha   90.00
_cell.angle_beta   90.00
_cell.angle_gamma   90.00
#
_symmetry.space_group_name_H-M   'P 1'
#
loop_
_entity.id
_entity.type
_entity.pdbx_description
1 polymer ?
#
loop_
_entity_poly.entity_id
_entity_poly.type
_entity_poly.pdbx_seq_one_letter_code
_entity_poly.pdbx_strand_id
1 'polypeptide(L)'
;VPLQHGQPVNPQFDFEQHVRAAEWDRKRMLIVGFDQGLFASAVASQRTAEGHLRTLREAVAFLKPGEVLRKIGATAFAQLVRAMLNEHFFDLHPDRLRFVGDPAAWKARDNEDEERDWIRLFEKELGARAHRAKTNRQTLRHEALWKAMTTVDGYAVDPACKHLIRGHLGGYRYNTADMRDGETRGHLEVANTIYTHVCDAEQYAAVEGEHVISDLRGQARRPAAIINDSEFDVFGGAYG
;
A
#
# COMPACT_ATOMS: atom_id res chain seq x y z
N VAL A 1 -28.65 -0.28 -3.17
CA VAL A 1 -27.60 -1.04 -3.85
C VAL A 1 -27.90 -2.50 -3.58
N PRO A 2 -28.00 -3.40 -4.59
CA PRO A 2 -28.24 -4.81 -4.34
C PRO A 2 -27.11 -5.35 -3.47
N LEU A 3 -27.44 -6.03 -2.38
CA LEU A 3 -26.51 -6.77 -1.56
C LEU A 3 -25.81 -7.80 -2.45
N GLN A 4 -24.53 -7.58 -2.73
CA GLN A 4 -23.76 -8.53 -3.50
C GLN A 4 -23.55 -9.77 -2.62
N HIS A 5 -23.85 -10.94 -3.17
CA HIS A 5 -23.62 -12.20 -2.46
C HIS A 5 -22.12 -12.36 -2.18
N GLY A 6 -21.75 -12.40 -0.90
CA GLY A 6 -20.40 -12.60 -0.43
C GLY A 6 -20.10 -11.83 0.85
N GLN A 7 -19.27 -12.41 1.70
CA GLN A 7 -18.83 -11.77 2.94
C GLN A 7 -17.73 -10.75 2.62
N PRO A 8 -17.81 -9.47 3.07
CA PRO A 8 -16.76 -8.49 2.86
C PRO A 8 -15.47 -8.93 3.52
N VAL A 9 -14.34 -8.64 2.88
CA VAL A 9 -13.00 -8.93 3.44
C VAL A 9 -12.69 -8.03 4.63
N ASN A 10 -13.22 -6.79 4.59
CA ASN A 10 -13.00 -5.79 5.63
C ASN A 10 -14.32 -5.49 6.40
N PRO A 11 -14.83 -6.44 7.19
CA PRO A 11 -16.08 -6.22 7.94
C PRO A 11 -15.97 -5.16 9.04
N GLN A 12 -14.73 -4.77 9.39
CA GLN A 12 -14.46 -3.71 10.36
C GLN A 12 -14.59 -2.30 9.76
N PHE A 13 -14.72 -2.20 8.44
CA PHE A 13 -14.87 -0.90 7.79
C PHE A 13 -16.25 -0.32 8.07
N ASP A 14 -16.26 0.86 8.66
CA ASP A 14 -17.44 1.66 8.92
C ASP A 14 -17.34 2.98 8.15
N PHE A 15 -18.35 3.29 7.33
CA PHE A 15 -18.34 4.47 6.48
C PHE A 15 -18.30 5.77 7.29
N GLU A 16 -19.13 5.87 8.33
CA GLU A 16 -19.27 7.09 9.13
C GLU A 16 -18.01 7.37 9.98
N GLN A 17 -17.31 6.32 10.39
CA GLN A 17 -16.09 6.44 11.18
C GLN A 17 -14.85 6.68 10.33
N HIS A 18 -14.76 5.98 9.21
CA HIS A 18 -13.51 5.86 8.46
C HIS A 18 -13.43 6.79 7.24
N VAL A 19 -14.56 7.21 6.66
CA VAL A 19 -14.57 8.10 5.50
C VAL A 19 -14.59 9.54 5.95
N ARG A 20 -13.45 10.21 5.90
CA ARG A 20 -13.31 11.60 6.26
C ARG A 20 -12.10 12.22 5.58
N ALA A 21 -12.06 13.54 5.50
CA ALA A 21 -10.91 14.26 4.96
C ALA A 21 -9.62 13.82 5.68
N ALA A 22 -8.63 13.47 4.89
CA ALA A 22 -7.32 13.06 5.36
C ALA A 22 -6.28 14.02 4.80
N GLU A 23 -5.62 14.76 5.70
CA GLU A 23 -4.62 15.74 5.31
C GLU A 23 -3.25 15.09 5.10
N TRP A 24 -2.54 15.55 4.06
CA TRP A 24 -1.18 15.16 3.79
C TRP A 24 -0.18 15.95 4.65
N ASP A 25 0.60 15.25 5.45
CA ASP A 25 1.74 15.82 6.19
C ASP A 25 3.02 15.70 5.35
N ARG A 26 3.49 16.83 4.84
CA ARG A 26 4.71 16.92 3.99
C ARG A 26 5.98 16.44 4.69
N LYS A 27 5.98 16.37 6.02
CA LYS A 27 7.14 15.92 6.81
C LYS A 27 7.24 14.40 6.93
N ARG A 28 6.20 13.67 6.49
CA ARG A 28 6.12 12.21 6.62
C ARG A 28 6.32 11.50 5.30
N MET A 29 6.73 10.25 5.40
CA MET A 29 6.83 9.36 4.25
C MET A 29 5.45 9.18 3.62
N LEU A 30 5.33 9.48 2.34
CA LEU A 30 4.21 9.08 1.49
C LEU A 30 4.51 7.71 0.91
N ILE A 31 3.65 6.75 1.19
CA ILE A 31 3.78 5.39 0.68
C ILE A 31 2.72 5.17 -0.39
N VAL A 32 3.16 4.83 -1.58
CA VAL A 32 2.28 4.50 -2.69
C VAL A 32 2.32 2.99 -2.89
N GLY A 33 1.30 2.31 -2.39
CA GLY A 33 1.08 0.90 -2.68
C GLY A 33 0.53 0.74 -4.10
N PHE A 34 0.93 -0.31 -4.83
CA PHE A 34 0.43 -0.58 -6.18
C PHE A 34 0.24 -2.07 -6.46
N ASP A 35 -0.70 -2.36 -7.34
CA ASP A 35 -0.95 -3.68 -7.91
C ASP A 35 -1.10 -3.55 -9.42
N GLN A 36 -0.35 -4.38 -10.18
CA GLN A 36 -0.31 -4.35 -11.64
C GLN A 36 -1.37 -5.23 -12.32
N GLY A 37 -2.36 -5.71 -11.55
CA GLY A 37 -3.40 -6.59 -12.07
C GLY A 37 -4.18 -6.03 -13.27
N LEU A 38 -5.30 -6.67 -13.59
CA LEU A 38 -6.13 -6.27 -14.75
C LEU A 38 -6.57 -4.81 -14.66
N PHE A 39 -6.95 -4.37 -13.46
CA PHE A 39 -7.24 -2.98 -13.13
C PHE A 39 -6.10 -2.42 -12.30
N ALA A 40 -4.96 -2.14 -12.94
CA ALA A 40 -3.80 -1.61 -12.27
C ALA A 40 -4.20 -0.43 -11.36
N SER A 41 -3.80 -0.49 -10.11
CA SER A 41 -4.25 0.44 -9.08
C SER A 41 -3.10 0.86 -8.19
N ALA A 42 -3.12 2.11 -7.75
CA ALA A 42 -2.21 2.64 -6.76
C ALA A 42 -2.97 3.42 -5.69
N VAL A 43 -2.50 3.34 -4.46
CA VAL A 43 -3.07 4.02 -3.31
C VAL A 43 -1.96 4.74 -2.55
N ALA A 44 -2.11 6.04 -2.38
CA ALA A 44 -1.18 6.88 -1.63
C ALA A 44 -1.63 7.01 -0.17
N SER A 45 -0.78 6.59 0.76
CA SER A 45 -1.09 6.57 2.18
C SER A 45 0.07 7.08 3.03
N GLN A 46 -0.23 7.52 4.24
CA GLN A 46 0.75 7.92 5.25
C GLN A 46 0.41 7.32 6.61
N ARG A 47 1.42 7.24 7.48
CA ARG A 47 1.20 7.02 8.92
C ARG A 47 1.39 8.33 9.69
N THR A 48 0.49 8.62 10.64
CA THR A 48 0.64 9.74 11.58
C THR A 48 1.77 9.47 12.59
N ALA A 49 2.04 10.41 13.50
CA ALA A 49 3.02 10.23 14.58
C ALA A 49 2.67 9.06 15.50
N GLU A 50 1.38 8.89 15.74
CA GLU A 50 0.81 7.84 16.58
C GLU A 50 0.83 6.49 15.89
N GLY A 51 1.01 6.48 14.56
CA GLY A 51 1.02 5.28 13.73
C GLY A 51 -0.32 4.99 13.04
N HIS A 52 -1.26 5.92 13.07
CA HIS A 52 -2.55 5.78 12.42
C HIS A 52 -2.42 5.85 10.90
N LEU A 53 -3.15 5.03 10.17
CA LEU A 53 -3.15 4.99 8.71
C LEU A 53 -4.09 6.06 8.15
N ARG A 54 -3.58 6.84 7.22
CA ARG A 54 -4.34 7.84 6.45
C ARG A 54 -4.19 7.53 4.97
N THR A 55 -5.25 7.10 4.34
CA THR A 55 -5.31 6.86 2.89
C THR A 55 -5.82 8.11 2.21
N LEU A 56 -4.98 8.69 1.37
CA LEU A 56 -5.13 10.06 0.88
C LEU A 56 -5.71 10.13 -0.52
N ARG A 57 -5.18 9.32 -1.45
CA ARG A 57 -5.57 9.34 -2.88
C ARG A 57 -5.44 7.96 -3.49
N GLU A 58 -6.20 7.76 -4.55
CA GLU A 58 -6.12 6.56 -5.38
C GLU A 58 -5.89 6.92 -6.85
N ALA A 59 -5.21 6.05 -7.57
CA ALA A 59 -5.10 6.07 -9.01
C ALA A 59 -5.49 4.69 -9.54
N VAL A 60 -6.58 4.60 -10.30
CA VAL A 60 -7.15 3.33 -10.74
C VAL A 60 -7.36 3.34 -12.24
N ALA A 61 -6.84 2.32 -12.92
CA ALA A 61 -7.01 2.14 -14.35
C ALA A 61 -8.38 1.53 -14.67
N PHE A 62 -9.45 2.29 -14.43
CA PHE A 62 -10.78 1.90 -14.85
C PHE A 62 -11.06 2.29 -16.29
N LEU A 63 -11.77 1.41 -16.96
CA LEU A 63 -12.30 1.71 -18.29
C LEU A 63 -13.53 2.61 -18.20
N LYS A 64 -13.69 3.48 -19.17
CA LYS A 64 -14.92 4.22 -19.35
C LYS A 64 -16.04 3.28 -19.83
N PRO A 65 -17.30 3.59 -19.53
CA PRO A 65 -18.40 2.82 -20.06
C PRO A 65 -18.33 2.69 -21.58
N GLY A 66 -18.42 1.46 -22.09
CA GLY A 66 -18.34 1.16 -23.52
C GLY A 66 -16.92 0.85 -24.06
N GLU A 67 -15.88 0.98 -23.26
CA GLU A 67 -14.53 0.55 -23.64
C GLU A 67 -14.35 -0.96 -23.43
N VAL A 68 -13.55 -1.55 -24.32
CA VAL A 68 -13.19 -2.97 -24.19
C VAL A 68 -12.22 -3.14 -23.03
N LEU A 69 -12.53 -4.10 -22.15
CA LEU A 69 -11.67 -4.43 -21.00
C LEU A 69 -10.31 -4.92 -21.48
N ARG A 70 -9.28 -4.17 -21.18
CA ARG A 70 -7.88 -4.55 -21.44
C ARG A 70 -6.97 -4.09 -20.32
N LYS A 71 -5.95 -4.86 -20.07
CA LYS A 71 -4.90 -4.50 -19.14
C LYS A 71 -4.05 -3.39 -19.75
N ILE A 72 -3.81 -2.31 -19.02
CA ILE A 72 -2.91 -1.24 -19.46
C ILE A 72 -1.46 -1.62 -19.23
N GLY A 73 -0.53 -1.07 -20.02
CA GLY A 73 0.90 -1.25 -19.86
C GLY A 73 1.48 -0.47 -18.68
N ALA A 74 2.71 -0.80 -18.33
CA ALA A 74 3.42 -0.20 -17.20
C ALA A 74 3.63 1.30 -17.36
N THR A 75 3.93 1.77 -18.59
CA THR A 75 4.14 3.19 -18.89
C THR A 75 2.85 3.98 -18.67
N ALA A 76 1.73 3.52 -19.22
CA ALA A 76 0.44 4.19 -19.06
C ALA A 76 0.00 4.23 -17.59
N PHE A 77 0.22 3.16 -16.85
CA PHE A 77 -0.07 3.13 -15.42
C PHE A 77 0.83 4.08 -14.63
N ALA A 78 2.13 4.12 -14.91
CA ALA A 78 3.05 5.05 -14.26
C ALA A 78 2.68 6.52 -14.53
N GLN A 79 2.20 6.85 -15.73
CA GLN A 79 1.69 8.19 -16.06
C GLN A 79 0.46 8.56 -15.24
N LEU A 80 -0.46 7.60 -15.04
CA LEU A 80 -1.63 7.79 -14.18
C LEU A 80 -1.22 8.06 -12.72
N VAL A 81 -0.28 7.29 -12.19
CA VAL A 81 0.25 7.50 -10.83
C VAL A 81 0.96 8.84 -10.71
N ARG A 82 1.79 9.20 -11.70
CA ARG A 82 2.48 10.49 -11.71
C ARG A 82 1.52 11.68 -11.78
N ALA A 83 0.44 11.57 -12.56
CA ALA A 83 -0.60 12.59 -12.61
C ALA A 83 -1.24 12.80 -11.22
N MET A 84 -1.61 11.73 -10.55
CA MET A 84 -2.13 11.78 -9.16
C MET A 84 -1.13 12.44 -8.20
N LEU A 85 0.16 12.10 -8.30
CA LEU A 85 1.18 12.69 -7.43
C LEU A 85 1.36 14.19 -7.68
N ASN A 86 1.43 14.60 -8.94
CA ASN A 86 1.60 16.01 -9.31
C ASN A 86 0.40 16.87 -8.92
N GLU A 87 -0.82 16.32 -9.03
CA GLU A 87 -2.04 17.04 -8.70
C GLU A 87 -2.24 17.25 -7.19
N HIS A 88 -1.88 16.25 -6.39
CA HIS A 88 -2.26 16.23 -4.98
C HIS A 88 -1.10 16.35 -3.99
N PHE A 89 0.14 16.12 -4.43
CA PHE A 89 1.32 16.08 -3.55
C PHE A 89 2.44 16.96 -4.09
N PHE A 90 2.10 18.20 -4.48
CA PHE A 90 3.11 19.19 -4.89
C PHE A 90 4.10 19.44 -3.74
N ASP A 91 5.35 19.74 -4.04
CA ASP A 91 6.46 19.86 -3.07
C ASP A 91 6.82 18.55 -2.32
N LEU A 92 6.38 17.40 -2.83
CA LEU A 92 6.81 16.11 -2.28
C LEU A 92 8.30 15.89 -2.53
N HIS A 93 9.07 15.81 -1.43
CA HIS A 93 10.49 15.50 -1.55
C HIS A 93 10.70 14.03 -1.96
N PRO A 94 11.56 13.72 -2.95
CA PRO A 94 11.78 12.34 -3.42
C PRO A 94 12.14 11.35 -2.31
N ASP A 95 12.95 11.76 -1.31
CA ASP A 95 13.33 10.90 -0.18
C ASP A 95 12.16 10.56 0.77
N ARG A 96 11.02 11.22 0.59
CA ARG A 96 9.79 10.98 1.35
C ARG A 96 8.72 10.27 0.54
N LEU A 97 9.07 9.76 -0.62
CA LEU A 97 8.21 8.98 -1.47
C LEU A 97 8.73 7.55 -1.57
N ARG A 98 7.83 6.59 -1.31
CA ARG A 98 8.16 5.17 -1.41
C ARG A 98 7.07 4.43 -2.16
N PHE A 99 7.46 3.76 -3.24
CA PHE A 99 6.58 2.85 -3.97
C PHE A 99 6.77 1.43 -3.46
N VAL A 100 5.66 0.73 -3.20
CA VAL A 100 5.66 -0.66 -2.76
C VAL A 100 4.56 -1.44 -3.47
N GLY A 101 4.85 -2.61 -3.98
CA GLY A 101 3.85 -3.37 -4.74
C GLY A 101 3.99 -4.88 -4.65
N ASP A 102 3.05 -5.56 -5.31
CA ASP A 102 3.05 -7.01 -5.41
C ASP A 102 4.41 -7.51 -5.91
N PRO A 103 5.07 -8.43 -5.19
CA PRO A 103 6.28 -9.08 -5.66
C PRO A 103 6.17 -9.73 -7.06
N ALA A 104 4.97 -10.06 -7.51
CA ALA A 104 4.74 -10.60 -8.85
C ALA A 104 5.08 -9.59 -9.96
N ALA A 105 4.99 -8.28 -9.70
CA ALA A 105 5.35 -7.24 -10.66
C ALA A 105 6.80 -7.35 -11.17
N TRP A 106 7.70 -7.87 -10.34
CA TRP A 106 9.12 -8.08 -10.71
C TRP A 106 9.38 -9.29 -11.61
N LYS A 107 8.36 -10.10 -11.84
CA LYS A 107 8.39 -11.26 -12.75
C LYS A 107 7.47 -11.05 -13.96
N ALA A 108 6.67 -10.00 -13.95
CA ALA A 108 5.71 -9.71 -14.99
C ALA A 108 6.41 -9.11 -16.22
N ARG A 109 5.90 -9.50 -17.41
CA ARG A 109 6.19 -8.83 -18.67
C ARG A 109 5.18 -7.73 -18.92
N ASP A 110 5.59 -6.71 -19.65
CA ASP A 110 4.68 -5.63 -20.03
C ASP A 110 3.61 -6.11 -21.02
N ASN A 111 2.43 -5.52 -20.96
CA ASN A 111 1.33 -5.94 -21.83
C ASN A 111 1.37 -5.30 -23.23
N GLU A 112 2.11 -4.21 -23.37
CA GLU A 112 2.30 -3.49 -24.64
C GLU A 112 3.63 -3.86 -25.28
N ASP A 113 4.59 -4.38 -24.50
CA ASP A 113 5.91 -4.82 -24.93
C ASP A 113 6.34 -6.04 -24.11
N GLU A 114 5.94 -7.22 -24.58
CA GLU A 114 6.19 -8.51 -23.88
C GLU A 114 7.69 -8.86 -23.74
N GLU A 115 8.58 -8.19 -24.47
CA GLU A 115 10.02 -8.36 -24.33
C GLU A 115 10.57 -7.63 -23.10
N ARG A 116 9.82 -6.67 -22.55
CA ARG A 116 10.29 -5.83 -21.45
C ARG A 116 9.67 -6.19 -20.11
N ASP A 117 10.48 -6.03 -19.08
CA ASP A 117 10.02 -6.19 -17.70
C ASP A 117 9.10 -5.04 -17.30
N TRP A 118 7.89 -5.38 -16.84
CA TRP A 118 6.88 -4.42 -16.42
C TRP A 118 7.42 -3.40 -15.40
N ILE A 119 8.12 -3.90 -14.37
CA ILE A 119 8.64 -3.05 -13.29
C ILE A 119 9.68 -2.05 -13.79
N ARG A 120 10.53 -2.42 -14.73
CA ARG A 120 11.56 -1.53 -15.28
C ARG A 120 10.94 -0.37 -16.07
N LEU A 121 9.87 -0.64 -16.81
CA LEU A 121 9.14 0.41 -17.53
C LEU A 121 8.42 1.34 -16.55
N PHE A 122 7.79 0.79 -15.51
CA PHE A 122 7.14 1.54 -14.46
C PHE A 122 8.11 2.47 -13.73
N GLU A 123 9.24 1.95 -13.24
CA GLU A 123 10.28 2.74 -12.58
C GLU A 123 10.89 3.82 -13.48
N LYS A 124 11.17 3.47 -14.73
CA LYS A 124 11.71 4.41 -15.73
C LYS A 124 10.77 5.58 -15.94
N GLU A 125 9.48 5.32 -16.11
CA GLU A 125 8.48 6.34 -16.36
C GLU A 125 8.24 7.21 -15.12
N LEU A 126 8.23 6.64 -13.91
CA LEU A 126 8.12 7.40 -12.66
C LEU A 126 9.37 8.20 -12.31
N GLY A 127 10.53 7.79 -12.79
CA GLY A 127 11.82 8.33 -12.35
C GLY A 127 12.18 7.97 -10.91
N ALA A 128 11.58 6.89 -10.37
CA ALA A 128 11.75 6.47 -8.99
C ALA A 128 11.78 4.94 -8.89
N ARG A 129 12.47 4.44 -7.87
CA ARG A 129 12.50 2.99 -7.58
C ARG A 129 11.26 2.53 -6.84
N ALA A 130 10.80 1.34 -7.20
CA ALA A 130 9.77 0.61 -6.50
C ALA A 130 10.39 -0.52 -5.64
N HIS A 131 9.70 -0.87 -4.57
CA HIS A 131 10.11 -1.91 -3.63
C HIS A 131 9.10 -3.05 -3.64
N ARG A 132 9.59 -4.27 -3.51
CA ARG A 132 8.72 -5.43 -3.29
C ARG A 132 8.09 -5.33 -1.91
N ALA A 133 6.82 -5.60 -1.81
CA ALA A 133 6.18 -5.77 -0.50
C ALA A 133 6.91 -6.87 0.29
N LYS A 134 7.11 -6.64 1.59
CA LYS A 134 7.82 -7.58 2.48
C LYS A 134 7.08 -8.91 2.65
N THR A 135 5.79 -8.91 2.40
CA THR A 135 4.96 -10.11 2.40
C THR A 135 3.91 -10.05 1.30
N ASN A 136 3.65 -11.18 0.69
CA ASN A 136 2.48 -11.39 -0.18
C ASN A 136 1.42 -12.29 0.48
N ARG A 137 1.62 -12.65 1.76
CA ARG A 137 0.65 -13.44 2.52
C ARG A 137 -0.58 -12.58 2.80
N GLN A 138 -1.70 -12.95 2.21
CA GLN A 138 -2.96 -12.22 2.28
C GLN A 138 -3.42 -11.97 3.72
N THR A 139 -3.31 -12.97 4.59
CA THR A 139 -3.64 -12.84 6.01
C THR A 139 -2.89 -11.70 6.70
N LEU A 140 -1.58 -11.61 6.51
CA LEU A 140 -0.77 -10.56 7.13
C LEU A 140 -1.10 -9.16 6.58
N ARG A 141 -1.44 -9.09 5.29
CA ARG A 141 -1.87 -7.83 4.66
C ARG A 141 -3.22 -7.38 5.21
N HIS A 142 -4.17 -8.30 5.37
CA HIS A 142 -5.47 -8.01 5.97
C HIS A 142 -5.34 -7.60 7.43
N GLU A 143 -4.55 -8.33 8.23
CA GLU A 143 -4.34 -8.03 9.64
C GLU A 143 -3.80 -6.61 9.86
N ALA A 144 -2.85 -6.14 9.04
CA ALA A 144 -2.31 -4.79 9.12
C ALA A 144 -3.40 -3.72 8.93
N LEU A 145 -4.32 -3.95 7.99
CA LEU A 145 -5.42 -3.04 7.71
C LEU A 145 -6.53 -3.14 8.78
N TRP A 146 -6.93 -4.35 9.16
CA TRP A 146 -7.95 -4.58 10.21
C TRP A 146 -7.53 -3.98 11.55
N LYS A 147 -6.27 -4.13 11.94
CA LYS A 147 -5.72 -3.49 13.12
C LYS A 147 -5.86 -1.96 13.06
N ALA A 148 -5.59 -1.36 11.92
CA ALA A 148 -5.80 0.08 11.76
C ALA A 148 -7.27 0.45 11.90
N MET A 149 -8.19 -0.29 11.27
CA MET A 149 -9.63 -0.02 11.30
C MET A 149 -10.26 -0.24 12.69
N THR A 150 -9.73 -1.17 13.50
CA THR A 150 -10.25 -1.43 14.85
C THR A 150 -9.62 -0.55 15.94
N THR A 151 -8.54 0.15 15.62
CA THR A 151 -7.93 1.10 16.55
C THR A 151 -8.70 2.42 16.52
N VAL A 152 -8.95 3.00 17.69
CA VAL A 152 -9.61 4.33 17.80
C VAL A 152 -8.82 5.35 16.99
N ASP A 153 -9.49 6.04 16.07
CA ASP A 153 -8.87 6.95 15.09
C ASP A 153 -7.73 6.33 14.25
N GLY A 154 -7.57 5.01 14.28
CA GLY A 154 -6.45 4.31 13.68
C GLY A 154 -6.44 4.32 12.15
N TYR A 155 -7.61 4.51 11.52
CA TYR A 155 -7.78 4.52 10.08
C TYR A 155 -8.65 5.68 9.61
N ALA A 156 -8.25 6.31 8.51
CA ALA A 156 -9.12 7.19 7.74
C ALA A 156 -8.80 7.11 6.26
N VAL A 157 -9.84 7.17 5.44
CA VAL A 157 -9.76 7.24 3.98
C VAL A 157 -10.43 8.51 3.48
N ASP A 158 -9.71 9.25 2.63
CA ASP A 158 -10.24 10.47 2.03
C ASP A 158 -11.42 10.16 1.10
N PRO A 159 -12.51 10.95 1.14
CA PRO A 159 -13.68 10.75 0.28
C PRO A 159 -13.39 10.72 -1.23
N ALA A 160 -12.23 11.24 -1.66
CA ALA A 160 -11.80 11.16 -3.04
C ALA A 160 -11.44 9.73 -3.49
N CYS A 161 -11.14 8.82 -2.55
CA CYS A 161 -10.82 7.41 -2.81
C CYS A 161 -12.10 6.57 -3.05
N LYS A 162 -12.86 6.91 -4.07
CA LYS A 162 -14.21 6.38 -4.31
C LYS A 162 -14.24 4.88 -4.60
N HIS A 163 -13.24 4.37 -5.32
CA HIS A 163 -13.19 2.95 -5.67
C HIS A 163 -12.75 2.10 -4.48
N LEU A 164 -11.77 2.58 -3.73
CA LEU A 164 -11.32 1.95 -2.51
C LEU A 164 -12.46 1.87 -1.47
N ILE A 165 -13.17 2.98 -1.24
CA ILE A 165 -14.33 3.01 -0.35
C ILE A 165 -15.40 1.99 -0.78
N ARG A 166 -15.71 1.91 -2.08
CA ARG A 166 -16.64 0.90 -2.60
C ARG A 166 -16.12 -0.52 -2.42
N GLY A 167 -14.82 -0.70 -2.54
CA GLY A 167 -14.14 -1.96 -2.22
C GLY A 167 -14.44 -2.37 -0.78
N HIS A 168 -14.18 -1.50 0.18
CA HIS A 168 -14.41 -1.76 1.61
C HIS A 168 -15.89 -1.97 1.95
N LEU A 169 -16.79 -1.29 1.28
CA LEU A 169 -18.25 -1.47 1.45
C LEU A 169 -18.81 -2.78 0.86
N GLY A 170 -17.94 -3.75 0.54
CA GLY A 170 -18.31 -5.08 0.09
C GLY A 170 -18.01 -5.38 -1.38
N GLY A 171 -17.39 -4.45 -2.12
CA GLY A 171 -16.85 -4.73 -3.45
C GLY A 171 -15.67 -5.71 -3.39
N TYR A 172 -14.86 -5.63 -2.34
CA TYR A 172 -13.81 -6.57 -2.01
C TYR A 172 -14.34 -7.59 -1.01
N ARG A 173 -14.55 -8.81 -1.48
CA ARG A 173 -15.27 -9.85 -0.74
C ARG A 173 -14.73 -11.24 -0.99
N TYR A 174 -15.05 -12.15 -0.10
CA TYR A 174 -14.75 -13.56 -0.29
C TYR A 174 -15.72 -14.20 -1.31
N ASN A 175 -15.22 -15.19 -2.01
CA ASN A 175 -16.04 -16.03 -2.89
C ASN A 175 -16.82 -17.03 -2.03
N THR A 176 -18.14 -16.92 -2.03
CA THR A 176 -19.02 -17.83 -1.26
C THR A 176 -19.64 -18.90 -2.14
N ALA A 177 -19.38 -18.92 -3.44
CA ALA A 177 -19.98 -19.87 -4.37
C ALA A 177 -19.57 -21.34 -4.10
N ASP A 178 -18.44 -21.55 -3.42
CA ASP A 178 -17.91 -22.88 -3.10
C ASP A 178 -18.24 -23.36 -1.69
N MET A 179 -19.01 -22.57 -0.91
CA MET A 179 -19.49 -23.01 0.40
C MET A 179 -20.66 -23.99 0.22
N ARG A 180 -20.35 -25.27 0.11
CA ARG A 180 -21.34 -26.33 0.26
C ARG A 180 -21.82 -26.37 1.71
N ASP A 181 -23.13 -26.49 1.92
CA ASP A 181 -23.73 -26.62 3.25
C ASP A 181 -22.96 -27.65 4.11
N GLY A 182 -22.32 -27.18 5.17
CA GLY A 182 -21.65 -28.01 6.17
C GLY A 182 -20.13 -28.03 6.19
N GLU A 183 -19.43 -27.46 5.18
CA GLU A 183 -17.96 -27.39 5.18
C GLU A 183 -17.44 -26.03 5.65
N THR A 184 -17.21 -25.89 6.95
CA THR A 184 -16.61 -24.69 7.59
C THR A 184 -15.08 -24.62 7.50
N ARG A 185 -14.41 -25.38 6.65
CA ARG A 185 -12.92 -25.52 6.63
C ARG A 185 -12.24 -25.25 5.29
N GLY A 186 -12.89 -24.55 4.35
CA GLY A 186 -12.19 -24.06 3.16
C GLY A 186 -11.49 -22.72 3.44
N HIS A 187 -10.29 -22.53 2.92
CA HIS A 187 -9.73 -21.19 2.78
C HIS A 187 -10.70 -20.36 1.93
N LEU A 188 -11.31 -19.33 2.55
CA LEU A 188 -12.13 -18.40 1.81
C LEU A 188 -11.23 -17.66 0.81
N GLU A 189 -11.40 -17.95 -0.47
CA GLU A 189 -10.70 -17.22 -1.53
C GLU A 189 -11.37 -15.87 -1.75
N VAL A 190 -10.55 -14.84 -1.92
CA VAL A 190 -11.06 -13.51 -2.28
C VAL A 190 -11.52 -13.53 -3.71
N ALA A 191 -12.76 -13.10 -3.94
CA ALA A 191 -13.33 -12.99 -5.27
C ALA A 191 -12.56 -11.96 -6.11
N ASN A 192 -12.19 -12.32 -7.32
CA ASN A 192 -11.58 -11.38 -8.24
C ASN A 192 -12.64 -10.41 -8.77
N THR A 193 -12.67 -9.21 -8.23
CA THR A 193 -13.58 -8.13 -8.57
C THR A 193 -12.80 -6.93 -9.11
N ILE A 194 -13.52 -5.96 -9.68
CA ILE A 194 -12.89 -4.69 -10.11
C ILE A 194 -12.24 -3.91 -8.96
N TYR A 195 -12.58 -4.22 -7.71
CA TYR A 195 -12.05 -3.55 -6.52
C TYR A 195 -10.87 -4.28 -5.88
N THR A 196 -10.56 -5.50 -6.31
CA THR A 196 -9.51 -6.32 -5.70
C THR A 196 -8.16 -5.61 -5.74
N HIS A 197 -7.77 -5.11 -6.91
CA HIS A 197 -6.45 -4.50 -7.09
C HIS A 197 -6.26 -3.20 -6.30
N VAL A 198 -7.28 -2.36 -6.16
CA VAL A 198 -7.17 -1.13 -5.37
C VAL A 198 -7.09 -1.42 -3.87
N CYS A 199 -7.82 -2.44 -3.40
CA CYS A 199 -7.74 -2.89 -2.00
C CYS A 199 -6.39 -3.57 -1.71
N ASP A 200 -5.85 -4.37 -2.62
CA ASP A 200 -4.54 -4.98 -2.49
C ASP A 200 -3.43 -3.91 -2.50
N ALA A 201 -3.53 -2.89 -3.34
CA ALA A 201 -2.62 -1.75 -3.36
C ALA A 201 -2.57 -1.03 -1.99
N GLU A 202 -3.72 -0.79 -1.36
CA GLU A 202 -3.77 -0.21 -0.03
C GLU A 202 -3.13 -1.10 1.03
N GLN A 203 -3.36 -2.41 0.98
CA GLN A 203 -2.77 -3.36 1.91
C GLN A 203 -1.23 -3.37 1.84
N TYR A 204 -0.65 -3.26 0.64
CA TYR A 204 0.80 -3.12 0.49
C TYR A 204 1.31 -1.84 1.14
N ALA A 205 0.62 -0.71 0.96
CA ALA A 205 0.97 0.55 1.62
C ALA A 205 0.83 0.46 3.15
N ALA A 206 -0.21 -0.20 3.66
CA ALA A 206 -0.46 -0.36 5.08
C ALA A 206 0.64 -1.16 5.78
N VAL A 207 1.04 -2.29 5.20
CA VAL A 207 2.14 -3.14 5.71
C VAL A 207 3.46 -2.39 5.69
N GLU A 208 3.80 -1.72 4.59
CA GLU A 208 5.05 -0.95 4.49
C GLU A 208 5.08 0.20 5.50
N GLY A 209 3.95 0.86 5.73
CA GLY A 209 3.84 1.92 6.72
C GLY A 209 4.12 1.46 8.16
N GLU A 210 3.74 0.24 8.53
CA GLU A 210 4.10 -0.34 9.84
C GLU A 210 5.61 -0.53 9.99
N HIS A 211 6.27 -0.98 8.93
CA HIS A 211 7.72 -1.17 8.92
C HIS A 211 8.48 0.15 9.03
N VAL A 212 8.09 1.17 8.28
CA VAL A 212 8.71 2.50 8.35
C VAL A 212 8.67 3.05 9.78
N ILE A 213 7.53 2.92 10.47
CA ILE A 213 7.42 3.37 11.87
C ILE A 213 8.26 2.51 12.80
N SER A 214 8.27 1.19 12.61
CA SER A 214 9.08 0.28 13.42
C SER A 214 10.57 0.61 13.30
N ASP A 215 11.05 0.87 12.10
CA ASP A 215 12.45 1.24 11.84
C ASP A 215 12.82 2.58 12.49
N LEU A 216 11.94 3.58 12.39
CA LEU A 216 12.13 4.88 13.06
C LEU A 216 12.16 4.75 14.59
N ARG A 217 11.28 3.95 15.17
CA ARG A 217 11.26 3.67 16.62
C ARG A 217 12.46 2.86 17.06
N GLY A 218 12.94 1.93 16.23
CA GLY A 218 14.14 1.14 16.44
C GLY A 218 15.40 2.00 16.44
N GLN A 219 15.49 2.97 15.53
CA GLN A 219 16.59 3.94 15.47
C GLN A 219 16.59 4.89 16.70
N ALA A 220 15.41 5.36 17.12
CA ALA A 220 15.28 6.20 18.31
C ALA A 220 15.62 5.45 19.63
N ARG A 221 15.54 4.13 19.65
CA ARG A 221 15.87 3.29 20.80
C ARG A 221 17.31 2.81 20.81
N ARG A 222 18.08 2.97 19.74
CA ARG A 222 19.52 2.70 19.79
C ARG A 222 20.14 3.81 20.63
N PRO A 223 20.73 3.47 21.81
CA PRO A 223 21.50 4.47 22.54
C PRO A 223 22.55 5.00 21.58
N ALA A 224 22.76 6.32 21.57
CA ALA A 224 23.91 6.88 20.92
C ALA A 224 25.09 6.06 21.35
N ALA A 225 25.88 5.55 20.40
CA ALA A 225 27.12 4.87 20.74
C ALA A 225 27.88 5.85 21.63
N ILE A 226 28.01 5.53 22.91
CA ILE A 226 28.91 6.25 23.80
C ILE A 226 30.28 5.93 23.23
N ILE A 227 30.79 6.80 22.39
CA ILE A 227 32.20 6.82 22.05
C ILE A 227 32.82 7.26 23.36
N ASN A 228 33.22 6.29 24.18
CA ASN A 228 34.13 6.55 25.27
C ASN A 228 35.45 6.94 24.61
N ASP A 229 35.64 8.24 24.45
CA ASP A 229 36.87 8.85 24.02
C ASP A 229 37.90 8.89 25.17
N SER A 230 37.62 8.14 26.24
CA SER A 230 38.51 7.91 27.32
C SER A 230 39.20 6.57 27.13
N GLU A 231 40.48 6.60 26.92
CA GLU A 231 41.39 5.50 27.14
C GLU A 231 41.69 4.59 25.95
N PHE A 232 42.43 5.15 25.01
CA PHE A 232 43.57 4.37 24.55
C PHE A 232 44.83 5.27 24.64
N ASP A 233 45.29 5.48 25.86
CA ASP A 233 46.65 5.94 26.06
C ASP A 233 47.58 4.73 25.84
N VAL A 234 47.98 4.53 24.61
CA VAL A 234 48.90 3.46 24.18
C VAL A 234 50.33 3.71 24.63
N PHE A 235 50.63 4.86 25.26
CA PHE A 235 51.99 5.29 25.62
C PHE A 235 52.22 5.51 27.13
N GLY A 236 51.27 5.20 27.96
CA GLY A 236 51.38 5.28 29.43
C GLY A 236 52.06 4.07 30.06
N GLY A 237 53.26 3.73 29.65
CA GLY A 237 53.98 2.65 30.31
C GLY A 237 55.47 2.56 30.00
N ALA A 238 56.28 2.89 31.01
CA ALA A 238 57.67 2.55 31.12
C ALA A 238 58.69 3.63 30.82
N TYR A 239 58.95 4.50 31.79
CA TYR A 239 60.30 4.86 32.19
C TYR A 239 60.30 5.11 33.68
N GLY A 240 60.90 4.18 34.43
CA GLY A 240 61.22 4.21 35.82
C GLY A 240 62.01 2.95 36.15
#